data_9cab5877fb507ff344121a3290c78702
#
_entry.id   9cab5877fb507ff344121a3290c78702
#
_cell.length_a   1.000
_cell.length_b   1.000
_cell.length_c   1.000
_cell.angle_alpha   90.00
_cell.angle_beta   90.00
_cell.angle_gamma   90.00
#
_symmetry.space_group_name_H-M   'P 1'
#
loop_
_entity.id
_entity.type
_entity.pdbx_description
1 polymer ?
#
loop_
_entity_poly.entity_id
_entity_poly.type
_entity_poly.pdbx_seq_one_letter_code
_entity_poly.pdbx_strand_id
1 'polypeptide(L)'
;ANIIFPIFDQYPLLTTKYFNYAKFKSAYAILEDKKLTKSQRNAQIETLLLTKPDESYISPAWNKITLPIADANEASKVISKSWLIGFVEAEGSFYLVTKDANRIVHGFGITQKLDRVVLEGIRHILHISTKVVYKKKYNHHMIDTTNSRAIDNVSKYFFNTMKGMKGVEYRIWSRSFNKYKGDYSKLVKVQQVLRKLRTVKADNTLWT
;
A
#
# COMPACT_ATOMS: atom_id res chain seq x y z
N ALA A 1 8.22 -23.02 10.06
CA ALA A 1 9.35 -22.76 9.16
C ALA A 1 9.13 -23.43 7.81
N ASN A 2 8.93 -24.74 7.75
CA ASN A 2 8.89 -25.55 6.52
C ASN A 2 7.76 -25.19 5.52
N ILE A 3 6.76 -24.44 5.93
CA ILE A 3 5.66 -23.95 5.06
C ILE A 3 5.84 -22.46 4.77
N ILE A 4 6.09 -21.67 5.81
CA ILE A 4 6.08 -20.19 5.71
C ILE A 4 7.30 -19.69 4.93
N PHE A 5 8.49 -20.19 5.19
CA PHE A 5 9.71 -19.70 4.51
C PHE A 5 9.68 -19.95 3.01
N PRO A 6 9.34 -21.17 2.51
CA PRO A 6 9.23 -21.39 1.07
C PRO A 6 8.24 -20.44 0.38
N ILE A 7 7.12 -20.10 1.03
CA ILE A 7 6.15 -19.15 0.46
C ILE A 7 6.77 -17.76 0.28
N PHE A 8 7.40 -17.20 1.33
CA PHE A 8 8.00 -15.87 1.25
C PHE A 8 9.33 -15.83 0.47
N ASP A 9 10.02 -16.95 0.35
CA ASP A 9 11.19 -17.06 -0.53
C ASP A 9 10.76 -17.09 -2.01
N GLN A 10 9.65 -17.76 -2.33
CA GLN A 10 9.08 -17.80 -3.68
C GLN A 10 8.38 -16.48 -4.06
N TYR A 11 7.67 -15.87 -3.11
CA TYR A 11 6.91 -14.64 -3.28
C TYR A 11 7.43 -13.55 -2.31
N PRO A 12 8.58 -12.95 -2.59
CA PRO A 12 9.21 -12.02 -1.68
C PRO A 12 8.37 -10.77 -1.45
N LEU A 13 8.35 -10.31 -0.20
CA LEU A 13 7.62 -9.11 0.20
C LEU A 13 8.21 -7.88 -0.48
N LEU A 14 7.38 -7.06 -1.12
CA LEU A 14 7.82 -5.93 -1.95
C LEU A 14 8.24 -4.69 -1.15
N THR A 15 7.92 -4.65 0.14
CA THR A 15 8.17 -3.51 1.03
C THR A 15 9.30 -3.82 2.01
N THR A 16 9.66 -2.84 2.84
CA THR A 16 10.56 -3.01 3.99
C THR A 16 10.14 -4.15 4.94
N LYS A 17 8.94 -4.72 4.79
CA LYS A 17 8.54 -5.95 5.48
C LYS A 17 9.43 -7.15 5.12
N TYR A 18 10.08 -7.14 3.94
CA TYR A 18 11.07 -8.15 3.61
C TYR A 18 12.26 -8.14 4.59
N PHE A 19 12.71 -6.96 5.01
CA PHE A 19 13.76 -6.85 6.04
C PHE A 19 13.33 -7.54 7.34
N ASN A 20 12.10 -7.30 7.79
CA ASN A 20 11.57 -7.93 9.00
C ASN A 20 11.43 -9.46 8.83
N TYR A 21 11.04 -9.91 7.64
CA TYR A 21 10.99 -11.34 7.32
C TYR A 21 12.38 -11.98 7.37
N ALA A 22 13.39 -11.32 6.78
CA ALA A 22 14.78 -11.80 6.82
C ALA A 22 15.30 -11.89 8.26
N LYS A 23 15.00 -10.89 9.10
CA LYS A 23 15.31 -10.94 10.56
C LYS A 23 14.63 -12.12 11.24
N PHE A 24 13.34 -12.33 10.97
CA PHE A 24 12.59 -13.46 11.54
C PHE A 24 13.23 -14.81 11.14
N LYS A 25 13.59 -14.96 9.86
CA LYS A 25 14.27 -16.16 9.35
C LYS A 25 15.63 -16.38 10.03
N SER A 26 16.40 -15.31 10.22
CA SER A 26 17.69 -15.36 10.95
C SER A 26 17.49 -15.71 12.43
N ALA A 27 16.52 -15.10 13.11
CA ALA A 27 16.22 -15.43 14.51
C ALA A 27 15.81 -16.89 14.68
N TYR A 28 15.00 -17.41 13.75
CA TYR A 28 14.63 -18.83 13.75
C TYR A 28 15.87 -19.73 13.61
N ALA A 29 16.78 -19.42 12.69
CA ALA A 29 18.02 -20.19 12.52
C ALA A 29 18.90 -20.18 13.78
N ILE A 30 19.03 -19.03 14.46
CA ILE A 30 19.74 -18.90 15.73
C ILE A 30 19.10 -19.80 16.81
N LEU A 31 17.77 -19.83 16.89
CA LEU A 31 17.05 -20.65 17.88
C LEU A 31 17.22 -22.14 17.65
N GLU A 32 17.27 -22.58 16.41
CA GLU A 32 17.46 -24.00 16.02
C GLU A 32 18.91 -24.47 16.10
N ASP A 33 19.87 -23.56 16.21
CA ASP A 33 21.29 -23.94 16.30
C ASP A 33 21.61 -24.59 17.64
N LYS A 34 21.73 -25.91 17.63
CA LYS A 34 22.07 -26.72 18.81
C LYS A 34 23.51 -26.54 19.32
N LYS A 35 24.37 -25.90 18.53
CA LYS A 35 25.78 -25.64 18.93
C LYS A 35 25.87 -24.43 19.85
N LEU A 36 24.88 -23.55 19.83
CA LEU A 36 24.86 -22.35 20.67
C LEU A 36 24.25 -22.63 22.05
N THR A 37 24.86 -22.08 23.09
CA THR A 37 24.25 -22.03 24.42
C THR A 37 23.05 -21.07 24.42
N LYS A 38 22.18 -21.19 25.44
CA LYS A 38 21.04 -20.28 25.62
C LYS A 38 21.48 -18.80 25.69
N SER A 39 22.58 -18.53 26.42
CA SER A 39 23.12 -17.17 26.55
C SER A 39 23.61 -16.61 25.21
N GLN A 40 24.33 -17.41 24.42
CA GLN A 40 24.80 -17.02 23.09
C GLN A 40 23.63 -16.75 22.11
N ARG A 41 22.60 -17.59 22.11
CA ARG A 41 21.40 -17.38 21.30
C ARG A 41 20.71 -16.08 21.68
N ASN A 42 20.51 -15.80 22.96
CA ASN A 42 19.86 -14.56 23.41
C ASN A 42 20.66 -13.33 22.99
N ALA A 43 21.99 -13.32 23.19
CA ALA A 43 22.84 -12.20 22.77
C ALA A 43 22.78 -11.93 21.25
N GLN A 44 22.79 -13.00 20.44
CA GLN A 44 22.66 -12.86 18.97
C GLN A 44 21.28 -12.34 18.55
N ILE A 45 20.21 -12.79 19.21
CA ILE A 45 18.85 -12.30 18.94
C ILE A 45 18.71 -10.84 19.36
N GLU A 46 19.24 -10.44 20.51
CA GLU A 46 19.24 -9.03 20.94
C GLU A 46 19.95 -8.14 19.93
N THR A 47 21.14 -8.54 19.47
CA THR A 47 21.86 -7.82 18.40
C THR A 47 21.02 -7.73 17.13
N LEU A 48 20.39 -8.82 16.71
CA LEU A 48 19.53 -8.85 15.52
C LEU A 48 18.31 -7.93 15.67
N LEU A 49 17.69 -7.86 16.84
CA LEU A 49 16.53 -7.00 17.10
C LEU A 49 16.86 -5.52 16.98
N LEU A 50 18.08 -5.11 17.31
CA LEU A 50 18.53 -3.72 17.20
C LEU A 50 18.78 -3.27 15.77
N THR A 51 18.94 -4.20 14.81
CA THR A 51 19.16 -3.84 13.41
C THR A 51 17.89 -3.20 12.82
N LYS A 52 18.08 -2.13 12.04
CA LYS A 52 17.01 -1.42 11.32
C LYS A 52 17.36 -1.34 9.84
N PRO A 53 16.37 -1.30 8.94
CA PRO A 53 16.65 -1.07 7.54
C PRO A 53 17.21 0.36 7.37
N ASP A 54 18.15 0.51 6.46
CA ASP A 54 18.62 1.81 5.98
C ASP A 54 17.49 2.57 5.29
N GLU A 55 17.55 3.90 5.24
CA GLU A 55 16.54 4.73 4.56
C GLU A 55 16.48 4.47 3.05
N SER A 56 17.59 4.02 2.47
CA SER A 56 17.71 3.62 1.06
C SER A 56 17.32 2.15 0.81
N TYR A 57 16.93 1.41 1.84
CA TYR A 57 16.61 0.00 1.72
C TYR A 57 15.52 -0.26 0.69
N ILE A 58 15.82 -1.15 -0.25
CA ILE A 58 14.88 -1.64 -1.25
C ILE A 58 14.81 -3.16 -1.12
N SER A 59 13.60 -3.72 -1.09
CA SER A 59 13.41 -5.16 -1.04
C SER A 59 14.08 -5.86 -2.23
N PRO A 60 14.76 -7.01 -2.04
CA PRO A 60 15.32 -7.80 -3.13
C PRO A 60 14.31 -8.25 -4.21
N ALA A 61 13.02 -8.19 -3.91
CA ALA A 61 11.97 -8.42 -4.91
C ALA A 61 12.11 -7.52 -6.14
N TRP A 62 12.68 -6.32 -5.97
CA TRP A 62 12.88 -5.33 -7.03
C TRP A 62 14.11 -5.60 -7.90
N ASN A 63 14.98 -6.55 -7.55
CA ASN A 63 16.15 -6.93 -8.36
C ASN A 63 15.77 -7.55 -9.72
N LYS A 64 14.47 -7.84 -9.94
CA LYS A 64 13.94 -8.37 -11.21
C LYS A 64 13.88 -7.31 -12.32
N ILE A 65 14.03 -6.04 -12.00
CA ILE A 65 13.93 -4.91 -12.93
C ILE A 65 15.04 -3.91 -12.68
N THR A 66 15.27 -3.06 -13.68
CA THR A 66 16.21 -1.92 -13.55
C THR A 66 15.48 -0.72 -12.93
N LEU A 67 16.11 -0.08 -11.95
CA LEU A 67 15.60 1.15 -11.37
C LEU A 67 16.28 2.38 -11.98
N PRO A 68 15.58 3.51 -12.17
CA PRO A 68 14.16 3.74 -11.85
C PRO A 68 13.20 3.01 -12.80
N ILE A 69 12.00 2.70 -12.32
CA ILE A 69 10.94 2.02 -13.09
C ILE A 69 10.56 2.89 -14.29
N ALA A 70 10.65 2.33 -15.49
CA ALA A 70 10.39 3.07 -16.73
C ALA A 70 8.89 3.21 -17.03
N ASP A 71 8.13 2.12 -16.89
CA ASP A 71 6.73 2.05 -17.29
C ASP A 71 5.91 1.03 -16.49
N ALA A 72 4.63 0.87 -16.87
CA ALA A 72 3.71 -0.07 -16.26
C ALA A 72 4.08 -1.54 -16.51
N ASN A 73 4.69 -1.86 -17.66
CA ASN A 73 5.10 -3.23 -17.99
C ASN A 73 6.23 -3.68 -17.06
N GLU A 74 7.24 -2.81 -16.86
CA GLU A 74 8.30 -3.07 -15.90
C GLU A 74 7.77 -3.24 -14.48
N ALA A 75 6.94 -2.32 -14.01
CA ALA A 75 6.33 -2.40 -12.69
C ALA A 75 5.55 -3.72 -12.48
N SER A 76 4.86 -4.18 -13.52
CA SER A 76 4.05 -5.41 -13.49
C SER A 76 4.86 -6.70 -13.42
N LYS A 77 6.17 -6.67 -13.73
CA LYS A 77 7.07 -7.81 -13.50
C LYS A 77 7.27 -8.10 -12.01
N VAL A 78 7.10 -7.08 -11.14
CA VAL A 78 7.27 -7.18 -9.69
C VAL A 78 5.94 -7.11 -8.96
N ILE A 79 5.08 -6.16 -9.30
CA ILE A 79 3.77 -5.95 -8.66
C ILE A 79 2.70 -6.73 -9.42
N SER A 80 2.25 -7.86 -8.88
CA SER A 80 1.10 -8.57 -9.45
C SER A 80 -0.21 -7.83 -9.17
N LYS A 81 -1.23 -8.08 -10.01
CA LYS A 81 -2.57 -7.50 -9.82
C LYS A 81 -3.16 -7.87 -8.46
N SER A 82 -3.02 -9.12 -8.03
CA SER A 82 -3.52 -9.62 -6.75
C SER A 82 -2.85 -8.91 -5.58
N TRP A 83 -1.53 -8.73 -5.64
CA TRP A 83 -0.79 -8.00 -4.63
C TRP A 83 -1.25 -6.54 -4.53
N LEU A 84 -1.41 -5.85 -5.69
CA LEU A 84 -1.84 -4.45 -5.72
C LEU A 84 -3.26 -4.28 -5.15
N ILE A 85 -4.17 -5.22 -5.44
CA ILE A 85 -5.52 -5.21 -4.84
C ILE A 85 -5.43 -5.29 -3.33
N GLY A 86 -4.72 -6.28 -2.77
CA GLY A 86 -4.55 -6.43 -1.33
C GLY A 86 -3.86 -5.23 -0.68
N PHE A 87 -2.83 -4.69 -1.34
CA PHE A 87 -2.13 -3.50 -0.85
C PHE A 87 -3.04 -2.26 -0.80
N VAL A 88 -3.86 -2.03 -1.84
CA VAL A 88 -4.80 -0.92 -1.86
C VAL A 88 -5.97 -1.14 -0.90
N GLU A 89 -6.39 -2.37 -0.64
CA GLU A 89 -7.37 -2.66 0.42
C GLU A 89 -6.84 -2.25 1.81
N ALA A 90 -5.55 -2.41 2.07
CA ALA A 90 -4.92 -2.01 3.32
C ALA A 90 -4.65 -0.50 3.38
N GLU A 91 -3.93 0.03 2.38
CA GLU A 91 -3.27 1.34 2.43
C GLU A 91 -3.95 2.40 1.54
N GLY A 92 -4.78 2.00 0.57
CA GLY A 92 -5.42 2.90 -0.38
C GLY A 92 -6.51 3.77 0.24
N SER A 93 -6.73 4.95 -0.31
CA SER A 93 -7.79 5.86 0.08
C SER A 93 -8.60 6.32 -1.12
N PHE A 94 -9.91 6.06 -1.10
CA PHE A 94 -10.89 6.51 -2.09
C PHE A 94 -11.71 7.64 -1.48
N TYR A 95 -11.58 8.87 -1.94
CA TYR A 95 -12.19 10.02 -1.27
C TYR A 95 -12.77 11.03 -2.26
N LEU A 96 -13.55 11.96 -1.74
CA LEU A 96 -13.99 13.16 -2.44
C LEU A 96 -13.42 14.38 -1.73
N VAL A 97 -12.96 15.35 -2.52
CA VAL A 97 -12.40 16.61 -1.99
C VAL A 97 -13.13 17.80 -2.60
N THR A 98 -13.53 18.73 -1.75
CA THR A 98 -14.07 20.03 -2.15
C THR A 98 -12.93 20.90 -2.66
N LYS A 99 -13.02 21.37 -3.89
CA LYS A 99 -12.03 22.26 -4.52
C LYS A 99 -12.39 23.73 -4.39
N ASP A 100 -13.69 24.02 -4.49
CA ASP A 100 -14.28 25.35 -4.32
C ASP A 100 -15.74 25.24 -3.85
N ALA A 101 -16.46 26.37 -3.76
CA ALA A 101 -17.81 26.45 -3.21
C ALA A 101 -18.81 25.48 -3.88
N ASN A 102 -18.62 25.19 -5.18
CA ASN A 102 -19.58 24.41 -5.99
C ASN A 102 -18.93 23.21 -6.70
N ARG A 103 -17.72 22.82 -6.28
CA ARG A 103 -16.97 21.77 -6.98
C ARG A 103 -16.38 20.75 -6.02
N ILE A 104 -16.84 19.52 -6.14
CA ILE A 104 -16.28 18.35 -5.50
C ILE A 104 -15.73 17.42 -6.57
N VAL A 105 -14.55 16.86 -6.34
CA VAL A 105 -13.91 15.92 -7.25
C VAL A 105 -13.51 14.64 -6.52
N HIS A 106 -13.44 13.53 -7.25
CA HIS A 106 -12.94 12.27 -6.77
C HIS A 106 -11.42 12.33 -6.63
N GLY A 107 -10.92 11.71 -5.58
CA GLY A 107 -9.50 11.56 -5.32
C GLY A 107 -9.14 10.12 -4.97
N PHE A 108 -7.90 9.77 -5.23
CA PHE A 108 -7.27 8.52 -4.85
C PHE A 108 -5.86 8.81 -4.34
N GLY A 109 -5.48 8.17 -3.23
CA GLY A 109 -4.16 8.35 -2.64
C GLY A 109 -3.68 7.12 -1.89
N ILE A 110 -2.35 6.99 -1.79
CA ILE A 110 -1.66 5.98 -0.99
C ILE A 110 -0.46 6.64 -0.34
N THR A 111 -0.17 6.27 0.91
CA THR A 111 1.01 6.73 1.63
C THR A 111 1.86 5.55 2.09
N GLN A 112 3.19 5.73 2.07
CA GLN A 112 4.15 4.77 2.58
C GLN A 112 5.32 5.48 3.25
N LYS A 113 5.76 4.96 4.40
CA LYS A 113 6.85 5.61 5.16
C LYS A 113 8.20 5.48 4.45
N LEU A 114 8.57 4.30 4.01
CA LEU A 114 9.90 4.02 3.46
C LEU A 114 9.87 3.57 1.98
N ASP A 115 8.82 2.91 1.55
CA ASP A 115 8.77 2.15 0.30
C ASP A 115 8.39 3.02 -0.92
N ARG A 116 9.19 4.05 -1.22
CA ARG A 116 8.95 4.93 -2.37
C ARG A 116 8.85 4.16 -3.68
N VAL A 117 9.70 3.15 -3.90
CA VAL A 117 9.71 2.35 -5.12
C VAL A 117 8.38 1.65 -5.38
N VAL A 118 7.71 1.19 -4.33
CA VAL A 118 6.36 0.60 -4.41
C VAL A 118 5.37 1.60 -4.97
N LEU A 119 5.39 2.84 -4.46
CA LEU A 119 4.49 3.90 -4.92
C LEU A 119 4.78 4.30 -6.38
N GLU A 120 6.06 4.35 -6.79
CA GLU A 120 6.41 4.59 -8.19
C GLU A 120 5.88 3.47 -9.10
N GLY A 121 6.02 2.20 -8.70
CA GLY A 121 5.44 1.08 -9.45
C GLY A 121 3.92 1.17 -9.57
N ILE A 122 3.23 1.45 -8.47
CA ILE A 122 1.76 1.62 -8.45
C ILE A 122 1.34 2.78 -9.35
N ARG A 123 2.07 3.90 -9.31
CA ARG A 123 1.82 5.07 -10.15
C ARG A 123 1.85 4.71 -11.64
N HIS A 124 2.84 3.94 -12.07
CA HIS A 124 2.94 3.48 -13.45
C HIS A 124 1.79 2.53 -13.83
N ILE A 125 1.51 1.51 -13.02
CA ILE A 125 0.44 0.53 -13.29
C ILE A 125 -0.94 1.20 -13.38
N LEU A 126 -1.23 2.17 -12.52
CA LEU A 126 -2.51 2.87 -12.51
C LEU A 126 -2.55 4.08 -13.46
N HIS A 127 -1.47 4.32 -14.22
CA HIS A 127 -1.31 5.47 -15.13
C HIS A 127 -1.60 6.82 -14.44
N ILE A 128 -1.06 7.00 -13.23
CA ILE A 128 -1.16 8.25 -12.48
C ILE A 128 0.00 9.15 -12.86
N SER A 129 -0.29 10.33 -13.44
CA SER A 129 0.73 11.29 -13.89
C SER A 129 1.41 12.04 -12.72
N THR A 130 0.72 12.18 -11.59
CA THR A 130 1.26 12.84 -10.39
C THR A 130 2.47 12.06 -9.87
N LYS A 131 3.57 12.75 -9.63
CA LYS A 131 4.80 12.15 -9.07
C LYS A 131 4.63 11.75 -7.61
N VAL A 132 5.38 10.77 -7.16
CA VAL A 132 5.50 10.44 -5.74
C VAL A 132 6.20 11.59 -5.02
N VAL A 133 5.57 12.12 -3.96
CA VAL A 133 6.06 13.25 -3.18
C VAL A 133 6.40 12.79 -1.76
N TYR A 134 7.56 13.23 -1.26
CA TYR A 134 7.92 13.07 0.14
C TYR A 134 7.33 14.19 1.00
N LYS A 135 6.56 13.84 2.00
CA LYS A 135 5.95 14.77 2.97
C LYS A 135 6.81 14.84 4.24
N LYS A 136 7.79 15.75 4.24
CA LYS A 136 8.78 15.90 5.33
C LYS A 136 8.13 16.00 6.73
N LYS A 137 7.04 16.80 6.87
CA LYS A 137 6.32 16.97 8.13
C LYS A 137 5.83 15.65 8.74
N TYR A 138 5.46 14.68 7.91
CA TYR A 138 4.85 13.41 8.33
C TYR A 138 5.77 12.21 8.08
N ASN A 139 6.97 12.45 7.57
CA ASN A 139 7.97 11.42 7.25
C ASN A 139 7.40 10.25 6.45
N HIS A 140 6.72 10.58 5.32
CA HIS A 140 6.20 9.56 4.41
C HIS A 140 6.22 10.01 2.95
N HIS A 141 6.26 9.05 2.05
CA HIS A 141 6.00 9.21 0.62
C HIS A 141 4.52 9.08 0.33
N MET A 142 4.02 9.81 -0.67
CA MET A 142 2.61 9.82 -1.04
C MET A 142 2.43 9.89 -2.55
N ILE A 143 1.49 9.09 -3.07
CA ILE A 143 0.82 9.36 -4.35
C ILE A 143 -0.56 9.91 -4.02
N ASP A 144 -0.93 10.98 -4.69
CA ASP A 144 -2.25 11.58 -4.54
C ASP A 144 -2.70 12.17 -5.88
N THR A 145 -3.92 11.86 -6.30
CA THR A 145 -4.43 12.35 -7.58
C THR A 145 -5.92 12.67 -7.51
N THR A 146 -6.30 13.77 -8.15
CA THR A 146 -7.69 14.14 -8.46
C THR A 146 -7.90 14.29 -9.96
N ASN A 147 -6.91 13.91 -10.78
CA ASN A 147 -7.00 13.95 -12.22
C ASN A 147 -8.06 12.97 -12.71
N SER A 148 -9.03 13.44 -13.50
CA SER A 148 -10.18 12.65 -13.93
C SER A 148 -9.81 11.41 -14.74
N ARG A 149 -8.76 11.47 -15.58
CA ARG A 149 -8.28 10.30 -16.34
C ARG A 149 -7.66 9.26 -15.42
N ALA A 150 -6.83 9.69 -14.46
CA ALA A 150 -6.25 8.79 -13.46
C ALA A 150 -7.34 8.14 -12.58
N ILE A 151 -8.38 8.90 -12.19
CA ILE A 151 -9.51 8.37 -11.42
C ILE A 151 -10.30 7.33 -12.24
N ASP A 152 -10.50 7.55 -13.52
CA ASP A 152 -11.13 6.57 -14.43
C ASP A 152 -10.30 5.29 -14.53
N ASN A 153 -8.98 5.40 -14.70
CA ASN A 153 -8.07 4.24 -14.72
C ASN A 153 -8.13 3.44 -13.39
N VAL A 154 -8.07 4.13 -12.26
CA VAL A 154 -8.21 3.51 -10.93
C VAL A 154 -9.55 2.80 -10.79
N SER A 155 -10.64 3.45 -11.22
CA SER A 155 -11.99 2.88 -11.19
C SER A 155 -12.09 1.60 -12.04
N LYS A 156 -11.52 1.59 -13.22
CA LYS A 156 -11.51 0.41 -14.12
C LYS A 156 -10.61 -0.70 -13.59
N TYR A 157 -9.43 -0.37 -13.09
CA TYR A 157 -8.46 -1.35 -12.60
C TYR A 157 -9.00 -2.21 -11.46
N PHE A 158 -9.70 -1.58 -10.51
CA PHE A 158 -10.24 -2.27 -9.33
C PHE A 158 -11.69 -2.75 -9.49
N PHE A 159 -12.27 -2.64 -10.67
CA PHE A 159 -13.64 -3.10 -10.91
C PHE A 159 -13.80 -4.58 -10.55
N ASN A 160 -14.77 -4.87 -9.67
CA ASN A 160 -15.10 -6.22 -9.15
C ASN A 160 -13.94 -7.00 -8.50
N THR A 161 -12.87 -6.33 -8.05
CA THR A 161 -11.70 -7.02 -7.50
C THR A 161 -11.62 -6.96 -5.97
N MET A 162 -12.04 -5.87 -5.36
CA MET A 162 -11.93 -5.67 -3.90
C MET A 162 -12.98 -6.47 -3.13
N LYS A 163 -12.56 -7.12 -2.04
CA LYS A 163 -13.39 -8.04 -1.23
C LYS A 163 -13.67 -7.53 0.17
N GLY A 164 -12.72 -6.80 0.79
CA GLY A 164 -12.83 -6.32 2.16
C GLY A 164 -13.72 -5.07 2.31
N MET A 165 -13.67 -4.48 3.49
CA MET A 165 -14.43 -3.25 3.83
C MET A 165 -14.05 -2.06 2.92
N LYS A 166 -12.83 -2.01 2.43
CA LYS A 166 -12.42 -1.03 1.42
C LYS A 166 -13.20 -1.19 0.12
N GLY A 167 -13.65 -2.41 -0.21
CA GLY A 167 -14.50 -2.67 -1.36
C GLY A 167 -15.86 -1.95 -1.29
N VAL A 168 -16.39 -1.69 -0.10
CA VAL A 168 -17.62 -0.89 0.08
C VAL A 168 -17.34 0.57 -0.25
N GLU A 169 -16.27 1.17 0.32
CA GLU A 169 -15.86 2.54 0.00
C GLU A 169 -15.61 2.70 -1.50
N TYR A 170 -14.84 1.78 -2.08
CA TYR A 170 -14.54 1.78 -3.51
C TYR A 170 -15.80 1.73 -4.37
N ARG A 171 -16.76 0.85 -4.08
CA ARG A 171 -18.01 0.73 -4.85
C ARG A 171 -18.84 2.01 -4.82
N ILE A 172 -18.96 2.65 -3.65
CA ILE A 172 -19.66 3.94 -3.51
C ILE A 172 -18.94 5.02 -4.30
N TRP A 173 -17.63 5.13 -4.13
CA TRP A 173 -16.77 6.10 -4.79
C TRP A 173 -16.80 5.93 -6.32
N SER A 174 -16.56 4.73 -6.83
CA SER A 174 -16.53 4.42 -8.26
C SER A 174 -17.90 4.64 -8.93
N ARG A 175 -19.00 4.19 -8.31
CA ARG A 175 -20.35 4.43 -8.81
C ARG A 175 -20.69 5.91 -8.86
N SER A 176 -20.28 6.68 -7.86
CA SER A 176 -20.51 8.12 -7.82
C SER A 176 -19.71 8.87 -8.89
N PHE A 177 -18.50 8.40 -9.22
CA PHE A 177 -17.72 8.94 -10.33
C PHE A 177 -18.43 8.76 -11.67
N ASN A 178 -18.97 7.58 -11.92
CA ASN A 178 -19.66 7.27 -13.17
C ASN A 178 -21.02 7.98 -13.30
N LYS A 179 -21.76 8.16 -12.19
CA LYS A 179 -23.14 8.66 -12.22
C LYS A 179 -23.29 10.15 -11.89
N TYR A 180 -22.41 10.69 -11.04
CA TYR A 180 -22.61 12.02 -10.41
C TYR A 180 -21.42 12.94 -10.60
N LYS A 181 -20.48 12.60 -11.48
CA LYS A 181 -19.35 13.48 -11.80
C LYS A 181 -19.85 14.84 -12.27
N GLY A 182 -19.41 15.91 -11.58
CA GLY A 182 -19.86 17.28 -11.83
C GLY A 182 -21.13 17.70 -11.10
N ASP A 183 -21.90 16.78 -10.51
CA ASP A 183 -23.10 17.08 -9.72
C ASP A 183 -22.71 17.34 -8.25
N TYR A 184 -22.51 18.61 -7.91
CA TYR A 184 -22.09 19.01 -6.57
C TYR A 184 -23.03 18.51 -5.47
N SER A 185 -24.35 18.69 -5.65
CA SER A 185 -25.35 18.35 -4.62
C SER A 185 -25.37 16.86 -4.26
N LYS A 186 -25.24 15.99 -5.28
CA LYS A 186 -25.16 14.55 -5.06
C LYS A 186 -23.81 14.14 -4.51
N LEU A 187 -22.71 14.75 -4.96
CA LEU A 187 -21.36 14.43 -4.47
C LEU A 187 -21.14 14.84 -3.00
N VAL A 188 -21.78 15.93 -2.52
CA VAL A 188 -21.79 16.27 -1.08
C VAL A 188 -22.36 15.12 -0.25
N LYS A 189 -23.51 14.56 -0.66
CA LYS A 189 -24.14 13.43 0.05
C LYS A 189 -23.23 12.19 0.05
N VAL A 190 -22.63 11.87 -1.09
CA VAL A 190 -21.67 10.76 -1.20
C VAL A 190 -20.45 10.98 -0.30
N GLN A 191 -19.91 12.21 -0.25
CA GLN A 191 -18.78 12.54 0.63
C GLN A 191 -19.13 12.30 2.11
N GLN A 192 -20.34 12.70 2.53
CA GLN A 192 -20.82 12.45 3.90
C GLN A 192 -20.94 10.95 4.21
N VAL A 193 -21.45 10.15 3.27
CA VAL A 193 -21.54 8.69 3.42
C VAL A 193 -20.16 8.07 3.57
N LEU A 194 -19.21 8.42 2.72
CA LEU A 194 -17.82 7.93 2.81
C LEU A 194 -17.13 8.32 4.12
N ARG A 195 -17.40 9.52 4.64
CA ARG A 195 -16.89 9.96 5.96
C ARG A 195 -17.49 9.12 7.10
N LYS A 196 -18.81 8.90 7.10
CA LYS A 196 -19.48 8.06 8.11
C LYS A 196 -18.95 6.63 8.12
N LEU A 197 -18.72 6.02 6.96
CA LEU A 197 -18.14 4.67 6.88
C LEU A 197 -16.75 4.58 7.54
N ARG A 198 -15.98 5.65 7.53
CA ARG A 198 -14.65 5.69 8.17
C ARG A 198 -14.72 5.87 9.68
N THR A 199 -15.67 6.65 10.19
CA THR A 199 -15.87 6.81 11.65
C THR A 199 -16.35 5.49 12.27
N VAL A 200 -17.31 4.80 11.66
CA VAL A 200 -17.76 3.47 12.13
C VAL A 200 -16.61 2.46 12.18
N LYS A 201 -15.63 2.55 11.26
CA LYS A 201 -14.41 1.72 11.34
C LYS A 201 -13.54 2.05 12.54
N ALA A 202 -13.41 3.32 12.90
CA ALA A 202 -12.61 3.74 14.05
C ALA A 202 -13.21 3.26 15.38
N ASP A 203 -14.55 3.26 15.47
CA ASP A 203 -15.27 2.82 16.69
C ASP A 203 -15.29 1.28 16.85
N ASN A 204 -15.16 0.52 15.75
CA ASN A 204 -15.09 -0.94 15.79
C ASN A 204 -13.69 -1.53 16.06
N THR A 205 -12.66 -0.70 16.27
CA THR A 205 -11.35 -1.15 16.77
C THR A 205 -11.33 -1.47 18.28
N LEU A 206 -12.51 -1.48 18.94
CA LEU A 206 -12.67 -1.85 20.34
C LEU A 206 -12.87 -3.38 20.56
N TRP A 207 -12.61 -4.21 19.55
CA TRP A 207 -12.56 -5.67 19.70
C TRP A 207 -11.12 -6.19 19.63
N THR A 208 -10.29 -5.78 20.57
CA THR A 208 -9.03 -6.44 20.92
C THR A 208 -8.94 -6.56 22.44
#